data_a3e8518c7a28d22f11ba9af2375d51a8
#
_entry.id   a3e8518c7a28d22f11ba9af2375d51a8
#
_cell.length_a   1.000
_cell.length_b   1.000
_cell.length_c   1.000
_cell.angle_alpha   90.00
_cell.angle_beta   90.00
_cell.angle_gamma   90.00
#
_symmetry.space_group_name_H-M   'P 1'
#
loop_
_entity.id
_entity.type
_entity.pdbx_description
1 polymer ?
#
loop_
_entity_poly.entity_id
_entity_poly.type
_entity_poly.pdbx_seq_one_letter_code
_entity_poly.pdbx_strand_id
1 'polypeptide(L)'
;MNGNWNIDFNSEVDFPLVKSDKWRLKVKPSYKYMHNVDLNGSINGDGYNTAEIVKATRSVVNTHNIGNGLRLTWRASDKMETSLKGDITYRHSTGNRENFVPIDVIDFNYGLATQIELPWNMQIATDLTMFQRRGYSSSDMNTDELLWNARLTKRFFKGNLLLQFDALDILGQLSNARHYVNAQGMTQTFYNVIPRYCMMRLTWRFNKKAKKNEN
;
A
#
# COMPACT_ATOMS: atom_id res chain seq x y z
N MET A 1 8.38 -2.19 -30.68
CA MET A 1 7.35 -2.90 -29.91
C MET A 1 6.04 -2.13 -30.03
N ASN A 2 4.97 -2.78 -30.50
CA ASN A 2 3.68 -2.10 -30.77
C ASN A 2 2.61 -2.39 -29.72
N GLY A 3 2.98 -2.96 -28.59
CA GLY A 3 2.07 -3.39 -27.53
C GLY A 3 2.40 -2.78 -26.16
N ASN A 4 1.71 -3.25 -25.12
CA ASN A 4 1.92 -2.83 -23.74
C ASN A 4 3.24 -3.37 -23.22
N TRP A 5 4.02 -2.50 -22.58
CA TRP A 5 5.26 -2.87 -21.91
C TRP A 5 5.57 -1.92 -20.75
N ASN A 6 6.41 -2.35 -19.85
CA ASN A 6 6.84 -1.54 -18.72
C ASN A 6 8.30 -1.81 -18.37
N ILE A 7 8.92 -0.82 -17.76
CA ILE A 7 10.22 -0.91 -17.10
C ILE A 7 9.97 -0.60 -15.62
N ASP A 8 10.48 -1.45 -14.74
CA ASP A 8 10.32 -1.30 -13.30
C ASP A 8 11.70 -1.42 -12.63
N PHE A 9 12.06 -0.40 -11.87
CA PHE A 9 13.28 -0.36 -11.06
C PHE A 9 12.90 -0.13 -9.61
N ASN A 10 13.27 -1.07 -8.74
CA ASN A 10 13.09 -0.97 -7.30
C ASN A 10 14.39 -1.32 -6.61
N SER A 11 14.79 -0.51 -5.64
CA SER A 11 15.95 -0.74 -4.81
C SER A 11 15.60 -0.54 -3.34
N GLU A 12 16.30 -1.23 -2.48
CA GLU A 12 16.21 -1.04 -1.04
C GLU A 12 17.61 -1.01 -0.46
N VAL A 13 17.92 0.06 0.27
CA VAL A 13 19.16 0.20 1.02
C VAL A 13 18.81 0.40 2.49
N ASP A 14 19.38 -0.43 3.36
CA ASP A 14 19.18 -0.40 4.80
C ASP A 14 20.56 -0.33 5.48
N PHE A 15 20.80 0.72 6.24
CA PHE A 15 22.08 0.93 6.90
C PHE A 15 21.93 1.52 8.32
N PRO A 16 22.81 1.11 9.24
CA PRO A 16 22.86 1.71 10.57
C PRO A 16 23.43 3.13 10.48
N LEU A 17 22.79 4.08 11.17
CA LEU A 17 23.30 5.45 11.29
C LEU A 17 24.37 5.59 12.36
N VAL A 18 24.39 4.68 13.33
CA VAL A 18 25.36 4.63 14.42
C VAL A 18 25.87 3.20 14.63
N LYS A 19 27.09 3.05 15.13
CA LYS A 19 27.74 1.73 15.39
C LYS A 19 26.93 0.82 16.32
N SER A 20 26.04 1.35 17.14
CA SER A 20 25.23 0.58 18.10
C SER A 20 23.96 -0.05 17.50
N ASP A 21 23.73 0.05 16.21
CA ASP A 21 22.50 -0.39 15.51
C ASP A 21 21.19 0.15 16.11
N LYS A 22 21.28 1.14 17.02
CA LYS A 22 20.09 1.73 17.64
C LYS A 22 19.28 2.58 16.66
N TRP A 23 19.93 3.11 15.65
CA TRP A 23 19.32 3.91 14.60
C TRP A 23 19.61 3.28 13.25
N ARG A 24 18.56 2.98 12.51
CA ARG A 24 18.65 2.45 11.15
C ARG A 24 17.85 3.31 10.20
N LEU A 25 18.42 3.59 9.05
CA LEU A 25 17.75 4.28 7.97
C LEU A 25 17.60 3.34 6.79
N LYS A 26 16.36 3.19 6.33
CA LYS A 26 16.01 2.45 5.13
C LYS A 26 15.49 3.40 4.08
N VAL A 27 16.03 3.29 2.87
CA VAL A 27 15.66 4.09 1.70
C VAL A 27 15.23 3.15 0.58
N LYS A 28 14.10 3.47 -0.07
CA LYS A 28 13.49 2.64 -1.13
C LYS A 28 13.16 3.48 -2.36
N PRO A 29 14.15 3.87 -3.16
CA PRO A 29 13.88 4.53 -4.42
C PRO A 29 13.22 3.55 -5.40
N SER A 30 12.25 4.07 -6.14
CA SER A 30 11.55 3.30 -7.17
C SER A 30 11.28 4.18 -8.40
N TYR A 31 11.35 3.55 -9.56
CA TYR A 31 10.94 4.16 -10.82
C TYR A 31 10.22 3.12 -11.66
N LYS A 32 9.04 3.50 -12.17
CA LYS A 32 8.28 2.66 -13.08
C LYS A 32 7.82 3.46 -14.27
N TYR A 33 8.18 3.00 -15.45
CA TYR A 33 7.64 3.49 -16.71
C TYR A 33 6.65 2.48 -17.27
N MET A 34 5.51 2.94 -17.75
CA MET A 34 4.48 2.12 -18.40
C MET A 34 4.10 2.73 -19.74
N HIS A 35 4.14 1.92 -20.78
CA HIS A 35 3.62 2.23 -22.10
C HIS A 35 2.40 1.36 -22.35
N ASN A 36 1.22 1.99 -22.34
CA ASN A 36 -0.05 1.31 -22.53
C ASN A 36 -0.64 1.71 -23.89
N VAL A 37 -1.00 0.70 -24.65
CA VAL A 37 -1.62 0.86 -25.97
C VAL A 37 -2.99 0.20 -25.94
N ASP A 38 -3.98 0.90 -26.39
CA ASP A 38 -5.33 0.39 -26.51
C ASP A 38 -5.98 0.82 -27.82
N LEU A 39 -6.97 0.07 -28.27
CA LEU A 39 -7.76 0.38 -29.44
C LEU A 39 -9.13 0.88 -28.97
N ASN A 40 -9.37 2.17 -29.18
CA ASN A 40 -10.67 2.77 -28.91
C ASN A 40 -11.46 2.84 -30.23
N GLY A 41 -12.57 2.14 -30.29
CA GLY A 41 -13.49 2.18 -31.44
C GLY A 41 -14.94 2.36 -30.96
N SER A 42 -15.77 3.06 -31.74
CA SER A 42 -17.20 3.02 -31.56
C SER A 42 -17.79 1.88 -32.39
N ILE A 43 -18.68 1.10 -31.77
CA ILE A 43 -19.45 0.07 -32.45
C ILE A 43 -20.76 0.76 -32.86
N ASN A 44 -20.96 0.97 -34.17
CA ASN A 44 -22.28 1.36 -34.71
C ASN A 44 -23.02 0.08 -35.08
N GLY A 45 -24.14 -0.16 -34.44
CA GLY A 45 -25.03 -1.27 -34.74
C GLY A 45 -26.24 -1.19 -33.82
N ASP A 46 -27.40 -1.42 -34.37
CA ASP A 46 -28.71 -1.52 -33.72
C ASP A 46 -28.91 -2.87 -33.01
N GLY A 47 -27.86 -3.43 -32.52
CA GLY A 47 -27.86 -4.52 -31.50
C GLY A 47 -28.12 -5.94 -32.01
N TYR A 48 -28.41 -6.16 -33.30
CA TYR A 48 -28.80 -7.53 -33.73
C TYR A 48 -28.09 -8.14 -34.95
N ASN A 49 -27.50 -7.36 -35.85
CA ASN A 49 -26.86 -7.99 -37.02
C ASN A 49 -25.76 -7.12 -37.65
N THR A 50 -24.53 -7.25 -37.35
CA THR A 50 -23.34 -6.55 -37.90
C THR A 50 -22.80 -5.46 -37.01
N ALA A 51 -22.03 -5.85 -36.03
CA ALA A 51 -21.14 -4.93 -35.33
C ALA A 51 -20.01 -4.50 -36.29
N GLU A 52 -20.16 -3.34 -36.94
CA GLU A 52 -19.09 -2.73 -37.70
C GLU A 52 -18.24 -1.85 -36.79
N ILE A 53 -16.96 -2.20 -36.59
CA ILE A 53 -16.03 -1.34 -35.87
C ILE A 53 -15.74 -0.14 -36.77
N VAL A 54 -16.44 0.96 -36.55
CA VAL A 54 -16.46 2.09 -37.45
C VAL A 54 -15.17 2.87 -37.54
N LYS A 55 -14.30 2.83 -36.54
CA LYS A 55 -12.94 3.39 -36.58
C LYS A 55 -12.19 3.07 -35.30
N ALA A 56 -11.36 2.07 -35.31
CA ALA A 56 -10.46 1.85 -34.19
C ALA A 56 -9.31 2.86 -34.23
N THR A 57 -9.27 3.77 -33.26
CA THR A 57 -8.16 4.71 -33.10
C THR A 57 -7.22 4.17 -32.02
N ARG A 58 -5.94 4.08 -32.34
CA ARG A 58 -4.91 3.67 -31.40
C ARG A 58 -4.71 4.76 -30.35
N SER A 59 -4.97 4.43 -29.09
CA SER A 59 -4.68 5.26 -27.92
C SER A 59 -3.39 4.77 -27.27
N VAL A 60 -2.49 5.69 -26.98
CA VAL A 60 -1.24 5.41 -26.29
C VAL A 60 -1.17 6.30 -25.06
N VAL A 61 -0.89 5.70 -23.89
CA VAL A 61 -0.64 6.42 -22.65
C VAL A 61 0.71 6.01 -22.10
N ASN A 62 1.56 7.00 -21.85
CA ASN A 62 2.84 6.85 -21.22
C ASN A 62 2.74 7.36 -19.78
N THR A 63 3.17 6.54 -18.82
CA THR A 63 3.11 6.89 -17.40
C THR A 63 4.48 6.69 -16.77
N HIS A 64 4.97 7.72 -16.09
CA HIS A 64 6.15 7.70 -15.24
C HIS A 64 5.69 7.74 -13.78
N ASN A 65 6.13 6.78 -12.97
CA ASN A 65 5.98 6.83 -11.53
C ASN A 65 7.38 6.90 -10.93
N ILE A 66 7.62 7.95 -10.15
CA ILE A 66 8.88 8.16 -9.42
C ILE A 66 8.54 8.12 -7.95
N GLY A 67 9.11 7.19 -7.21
CA GLY A 67 8.82 6.99 -5.81
C GLY A 67 10.06 6.92 -4.94
N ASN A 68 9.88 7.26 -3.66
CA ASN A 68 10.87 7.01 -2.64
C ASN A 68 10.19 6.72 -1.30
N GLY A 69 10.61 5.64 -0.65
CA GLY A 69 10.21 5.32 0.70
C GLY A 69 11.37 5.56 1.67
N LEU A 70 11.07 6.16 2.82
CA LEU A 70 12.01 6.39 3.91
C LEU A 70 11.48 5.75 5.19
N ARG A 71 12.36 5.07 5.92
CA ARG A 71 12.03 4.57 7.26
C ARG A 71 13.21 4.80 8.18
N LEU A 72 13.01 5.60 9.21
CA LEU A 72 13.94 5.79 10.29
C LEU A 72 13.48 4.98 11.49
N THR A 73 14.23 3.97 11.86
CA THR A 73 13.93 3.09 13.00
C THR A 73 14.87 3.43 14.16
N TRP A 74 14.27 3.66 15.30
CA TRP A 74 14.96 3.84 16.57
C TRP A 74 14.63 2.68 17.51
N ARG A 75 15.66 1.91 17.87
CA ARG A 75 15.59 0.86 18.88
C ARG A 75 16.08 1.42 20.21
N ALA A 76 15.14 1.90 21.02
CA ALA A 76 15.45 2.50 22.32
C ALA A 76 16.03 1.44 23.30
N SER A 77 15.51 0.22 23.21
CA SER A 77 15.96 -0.95 23.97
C SER A 77 15.53 -2.23 23.25
N ASP A 78 15.93 -3.39 23.77
CA ASP A 78 15.44 -4.70 23.27
C ASP A 78 13.91 -4.86 23.40
N LYS A 79 13.26 -3.99 24.19
CA LYS A 79 11.82 -4.01 24.45
C LYS A 79 11.05 -2.93 23.74
N MET A 80 11.70 -1.95 23.11
CA MET A 80 11.04 -0.82 22.48
C MET A 80 11.69 -0.45 21.16
N GLU A 81 10.90 -0.49 20.11
CA GLU A 81 11.26 -0.02 18.78
C GLU A 81 10.21 0.95 18.26
N THR A 82 10.67 2.05 17.71
CA THR A 82 9.83 3.08 17.10
C THR A 82 10.37 3.41 15.70
N SER A 83 9.49 3.52 14.73
CA SER A 83 9.84 3.88 13.35
C SER A 83 9.02 5.07 12.88
N LEU A 84 9.70 6.07 12.33
CA LEU A 84 9.11 7.06 11.46
C LEU A 84 9.17 6.53 10.03
N LYS A 85 8.08 6.63 9.30
CA LYS A 85 7.97 6.21 7.91
C LYS A 85 7.41 7.33 7.04
N GLY A 86 7.81 7.36 5.80
CA GLY A 86 7.28 8.27 4.79
C GLY A 86 7.51 7.68 3.42
N ASP A 87 6.50 7.72 2.58
CA ASP A 87 6.58 7.31 1.17
C ASP A 87 5.99 8.42 0.32
N ILE A 88 6.62 8.71 -0.79
CA ILE A 88 6.15 9.66 -1.78
C ILE A 88 6.18 9.00 -3.16
N THR A 89 5.14 9.20 -3.94
CA THR A 89 5.08 8.76 -5.34
C THR A 89 4.53 9.88 -6.19
N TYR A 90 5.34 10.37 -7.10
CA TYR A 90 4.92 11.28 -8.16
C TYR A 90 4.57 10.47 -9.41
N ARG A 91 3.42 10.75 -10.01
CA ARG A 91 2.97 10.14 -11.25
C ARG A 91 2.70 11.21 -12.30
N HIS A 92 3.37 11.06 -13.43
CA HIS A 92 3.15 11.85 -14.63
C HIS A 92 2.65 10.95 -15.74
N SER A 93 1.47 11.27 -16.33
CA SER A 93 0.92 10.49 -17.45
C SER A 93 0.54 11.41 -18.59
N THR A 94 0.95 11.02 -19.80
CA THR A 94 0.60 11.70 -21.07
C THR A 94 -0.06 10.73 -22.03
N GLY A 95 -0.94 11.22 -22.86
CA GLY A 95 -1.64 10.39 -23.85
C GLY A 95 -1.81 11.12 -25.18
N ASN A 96 -1.98 10.35 -26.26
CA ASN A 96 -2.21 10.88 -27.60
C ASN A 96 -3.68 10.99 -27.99
N ARG A 97 -4.59 10.67 -27.07
CA ARG A 97 -6.04 10.76 -27.29
C ARG A 97 -6.46 12.22 -27.31
N GLU A 98 -7.38 12.56 -28.23
CA GLU A 98 -8.01 13.86 -28.34
C GLU A 98 -8.68 14.26 -27.04
N ASN A 99 -8.71 14.80 -26.20
CA ASN A 99 -9.26 15.04 -24.86
C ASN A 99 -8.59 14.27 -23.70
N PHE A 100 -7.38 13.73 -23.91
CA PHE A 100 -6.63 13.19 -22.78
C PHE A 100 -6.14 14.33 -21.88
N VAL A 101 -6.55 14.30 -20.63
CA VAL A 101 -6.05 15.24 -19.62
C VAL A 101 -4.77 14.66 -19.02
N PRO A 102 -3.62 15.33 -19.19
CA PRO A 102 -2.38 14.91 -18.54
C PRO A 102 -2.59 14.79 -17.03
N ILE A 103 -1.94 13.79 -16.43
CA ILE A 103 -2.07 13.52 -15.01
C ILE A 103 -0.73 13.84 -14.36
N ASP A 104 -0.78 14.77 -13.41
CA ASP A 104 0.35 15.19 -12.58
C ASP A 104 -0.08 15.11 -11.12
N VAL A 105 0.17 13.95 -10.49
CA VAL A 105 -0.33 13.67 -9.15
C VAL A 105 0.78 13.25 -8.22
N ILE A 106 0.59 13.55 -6.95
CA ILE A 106 1.47 13.14 -5.86
C ILE A 106 0.65 12.41 -4.83
N ASP A 107 1.01 11.15 -4.59
CA ASP A 107 0.54 10.35 -3.46
C ASP A 107 1.66 10.31 -2.43
N PHE A 108 1.38 10.71 -1.18
CA PHE A 108 2.37 10.62 -0.12
C PHE A 108 1.74 10.17 1.19
N ASN A 109 2.50 9.41 1.95
CA ASN A 109 2.11 9.01 3.28
C ASN A 109 3.27 9.21 4.25
N TYR A 110 2.93 9.45 5.50
CA TYR A 110 3.89 9.52 6.58
C TYR A 110 3.25 9.05 7.88
N GLY A 111 4.06 8.52 8.78
CA GLY A 111 3.51 7.96 9.99
C GLY A 111 4.53 7.50 10.99
N LEU A 112 4.00 7.05 12.12
CA LEU A 112 4.74 6.53 13.26
C LEU A 112 4.26 5.11 13.55
N ALA A 113 5.18 4.19 13.71
CA ALA A 113 4.90 2.84 14.20
C ALA A 113 5.75 2.58 15.45
N THR A 114 5.13 2.08 16.50
CA THR A 114 5.81 1.77 17.77
C THR A 114 5.43 0.39 18.25
N GLN A 115 6.41 -0.36 18.74
CA GLN A 115 6.24 -1.66 19.37
C GLN A 115 6.93 -1.65 20.72
N ILE A 116 6.22 -2.09 21.77
CA ILE A 116 6.70 -2.11 23.14
C ILE A 116 6.40 -3.47 23.76
N GLU A 117 7.44 -4.13 24.29
CA GLU A 117 7.31 -5.31 25.12
C GLU A 117 7.08 -4.88 26.57
N LEU A 118 5.93 -5.25 27.10
CA LEU A 118 5.51 -4.95 28.48
C LEU A 118 5.85 -6.13 29.40
N PRO A 119 5.83 -5.91 30.74
CA PRO A 119 5.85 -7.00 31.72
C PRO A 119 4.77 -8.05 31.43
N TRP A 120 4.88 -9.22 32.05
CA TRP A 120 3.92 -10.34 31.96
C TRP A 120 3.74 -10.92 30.54
N ASN A 121 4.77 -10.84 29.68
CA ASN A 121 4.72 -11.34 28.29
C ASN A 121 3.61 -10.69 27.45
N MET A 122 3.40 -9.40 27.64
CA MET A 122 2.52 -8.58 26.83
C MET A 122 3.31 -7.76 25.83
N GLN A 123 2.70 -7.43 24.69
CA GLN A 123 3.27 -6.57 23.68
C GLN A 123 2.18 -5.65 23.15
N ILE A 124 2.48 -4.37 23.04
CA ILE A 124 1.67 -3.38 22.34
C ILE A 124 2.39 -3.00 21.05
N ALA A 125 1.66 -2.99 19.95
CA ALA A 125 2.08 -2.40 18.68
C ALA A 125 1.02 -1.41 18.23
N THR A 126 1.46 -0.25 17.75
CA THR A 126 0.57 0.78 17.21
C THR A 126 1.16 1.39 15.96
N ASP A 127 0.31 1.75 15.01
CA ASP A 127 0.65 2.37 13.76
C ASP A 127 -0.32 3.51 13.46
N LEU A 128 0.22 4.70 13.31
CA LEU A 128 -0.52 5.90 12.92
C LEU A 128 0.05 6.38 11.59
N THR A 129 -0.76 6.41 10.54
CA THR A 129 -0.32 6.78 9.19
C THR A 129 -1.30 7.74 8.56
N MET A 130 -0.79 8.87 8.10
CA MET A 130 -1.49 9.84 7.27
C MET A 130 -1.25 9.50 5.80
N PHE A 131 -2.31 9.30 5.04
CA PHE A 131 -2.30 9.14 3.59
C PHE A 131 -2.87 10.40 2.94
N GLN A 132 -2.14 10.94 1.97
CA GLN A 132 -2.56 12.15 1.28
C GLN A 132 -2.39 11.99 -0.22
N ARG A 133 -3.34 12.52 -0.96
CA ARG A 133 -3.36 12.54 -2.42
C ARG A 133 -3.59 13.95 -2.92
N ARG A 134 -2.82 14.37 -3.92
CA ARG A 134 -2.88 15.72 -4.47
C ARG A 134 -2.67 15.71 -5.99
N GLY A 135 -3.26 16.72 -6.64
CA GLY A 135 -3.12 16.94 -8.08
C GLY A 135 -4.12 16.19 -8.94
N TYR A 136 -5.04 15.45 -8.36
CA TYR A 136 -6.08 14.78 -9.12
C TYR A 136 -7.13 15.77 -9.62
N SER A 137 -7.62 15.57 -10.84
CA SER A 137 -8.63 16.44 -11.48
C SER A 137 -9.99 16.42 -10.78
N SER A 138 -10.36 15.29 -10.17
CA SER A 138 -11.54 15.19 -9.31
C SER A 138 -11.19 15.54 -7.87
N SER A 139 -11.97 16.43 -7.26
CA SER A 139 -11.81 16.83 -5.86
C SER A 139 -11.86 15.62 -4.90
N ASP A 140 -12.74 14.66 -5.18
CA ASP A 140 -12.96 13.47 -4.35
C ASP A 140 -11.76 12.52 -4.30
N MET A 141 -10.81 12.69 -5.23
CA MET A 141 -9.56 11.94 -5.29
C MET A 141 -8.45 12.58 -4.48
N ASN A 142 -8.57 13.88 -4.14
CA ASN A 142 -7.61 14.59 -3.32
C ASN A 142 -7.98 14.40 -1.84
N THR A 143 -7.55 13.27 -1.26
CA THR A 143 -7.96 12.80 0.06
C THR A 143 -6.90 13.00 1.12
N ASP A 144 -7.36 13.11 2.37
CA ASP A 144 -6.57 13.08 3.59
C ASP A 144 -7.16 12.01 4.51
N GLU A 145 -6.42 10.94 4.77
CA GLU A 145 -6.89 9.80 5.54
C GLU A 145 -5.90 9.48 6.65
N LEU A 146 -6.31 9.68 7.91
CA LEU A 146 -5.50 9.34 9.07
C LEU A 146 -5.92 7.97 9.61
N LEU A 147 -5.09 6.96 9.38
CA LEU A 147 -5.33 5.59 9.82
C LEU A 147 -4.57 5.31 11.11
N TRP A 148 -5.30 4.90 12.13
CA TRP A 148 -4.74 4.47 13.39
C TRP A 148 -5.13 3.03 13.70
N ASN A 149 -4.10 2.18 13.82
CA ASN A 149 -4.25 0.78 14.20
C ASN A 149 -3.49 0.50 15.49
N ALA A 150 -4.04 -0.38 16.31
CA ALA A 150 -3.39 -0.83 17.53
C ALA A 150 -3.58 -2.34 17.72
N ARG A 151 -2.58 -2.98 18.29
CA ARG A 151 -2.56 -4.41 18.61
C ARG A 151 -2.04 -4.64 20.01
N LEU A 152 -2.77 -5.42 20.79
CA LEU A 152 -2.33 -5.97 22.06
C LEU A 152 -2.15 -7.47 21.92
N THR A 153 -0.99 -7.96 22.30
CA THR A 153 -0.67 -9.39 22.28
C THR A 153 -0.31 -9.85 23.68
N LYS A 154 -0.86 -10.98 24.12
CA LYS A 154 -0.53 -11.62 25.38
C LYS A 154 -0.13 -13.07 25.14
N ARG A 155 1.03 -13.46 25.66
CA ARG A 155 1.55 -14.83 25.58
C ARG A 155 1.37 -15.52 26.93
N PHE A 156 0.74 -16.71 26.90
CA PHE A 156 0.53 -17.57 28.05
C PHE A 156 1.27 -18.90 27.87
N PHE A 157 1.49 -19.64 28.95
CA PHE A 157 2.07 -20.99 28.93
C PHE A 157 3.40 -21.07 28.16
N LYS A 158 4.34 -20.17 28.48
CA LYS A 158 5.64 -20.07 27.79
C LYS A 158 5.51 -19.87 26.26
N GLY A 159 4.42 -19.22 25.81
CA GLY A 159 4.18 -18.92 24.39
C GLY A 159 3.36 -19.97 23.63
N ASN A 160 2.89 -21.01 24.30
CA ASN A 160 2.02 -22.01 23.66
C ASN A 160 0.61 -21.46 23.37
N LEU A 161 0.12 -20.52 24.15
CA LEU A 161 -1.14 -19.84 23.91
C LEU A 161 -0.86 -18.36 23.67
N LEU A 162 -1.34 -17.86 22.54
CA LEU A 162 -1.28 -16.46 22.13
C LEU A 162 -2.70 -15.90 22.05
N LEU A 163 -2.94 -14.85 22.81
CA LEU A 163 -4.15 -14.02 22.70
C LEU A 163 -3.75 -12.69 22.05
N GLN A 164 -4.42 -12.33 20.96
CA GLN A 164 -4.20 -11.09 20.24
C GLN A 164 -5.52 -10.34 20.08
N PHE A 165 -5.47 -9.06 20.36
CA PHE A 165 -6.57 -8.13 20.15
C PHE A 165 -6.10 -7.04 19.18
N ASP A 166 -6.78 -6.91 18.05
CA ASP A 166 -6.51 -5.92 17.01
C ASP A 166 -7.65 -4.90 16.98
N ALA A 167 -7.31 -3.62 17.00
CA ALA A 167 -8.22 -2.51 16.71
C ALA A 167 -7.74 -1.85 15.43
N LEU A 168 -8.56 -1.88 14.39
CA LEU A 168 -8.21 -1.43 13.04
C LEU A 168 -9.06 -0.21 12.68
N ASP A 169 -8.42 0.75 12.03
CA ASP A 169 -9.03 2.03 11.64
C ASP A 169 -9.81 2.68 12.78
N ILE A 170 -9.16 2.87 13.93
CA ILE A 170 -9.78 3.38 15.17
C ILE A 170 -10.51 4.70 14.93
N LEU A 171 -10.01 5.54 14.02
CA LEU A 171 -10.59 6.83 13.65
C LEU A 171 -11.72 6.71 12.63
N GLY A 172 -11.85 5.58 11.92
CA GLY A 172 -12.87 5.33 10.91
C GLY A 172 -12.73 6.22 9.67
N GLN A 173 -11.49 6.50 9.25
CA GLN A 173 -11.20 7.38 8.13
C GLN A 173 -10.75 6.64 6.86
N LEU A 174 -10.78 5.30 6.87
CA LEU A 174 -10.41 4.52 5.69
C LEU A 174 -11.38 4.79 4.55
N SER A 175 -10.87 5.27 3.42
CA SER A 175 -11.67 5.48 2.20
C SER A 175 -12.15 4.17 1.61
N ASN A 176 -13.39 4.15 1.16
CA ASN A 176 -13.99 3.04 0.43
C ASN A 176 -13.85 3.18 -1.10
N ALA A 177 -13.23 4.26 -1.57
CA ALA A 177 -13.06 4.54 -2.99
C ALA A 177 -11.62 4.24 -3.43
N ARG A 178 -11.48 3.56 -4.58
CA ARG A 178 -10.22 3.41 -5.28
C ARG A 178 -10.32 3.98 -6.67
N HIS A 179 -9.27 4.68 -7.06
CA HIS A 179 -9.18 5.32 -8.36
C HIS A 179 -8.05 4.67 -9.16
N TYR A 180 -8.35 4.32 -10.39
CA TYR A 180 -7.38 3.75 -11.32
C TYR A 180 -7.43 4.53 -12.63
N VAL A 181 -6.26 4.88 -13.17
CA VAL A 181 -6.12 5.60 -14.42
C VAL A 181 -5.32 4.76 -15.40
N ASN A 182 -5.86 4.57 -16.60
CA ASN A 182 -5.23 3.82 -17.68
C ASN A 182 -5.41 4.53 -19.03
N ALA A 183 -5.04 3.85 -20.13
CA ALA A 183 -5.18 4.37 -21.49
C ALA A 183 -6.64 4.66 -21.90
N GLN A 184 -7.60 4.01 -21.28
CA GLN A 184 -9.03 4.15 -21.58
C GLN A 184 -9.68 5.30 -20.81
N GLY A 185 -9.12 5.67 -19.67
CA GLY A 185 -9.65 6.73 -18.82
C GLY A 185 -9.42 6.47 -17.33
N MET A 186 -10.25 7.12 -16.53
CA MET A 186 -10.25 6.98 -15.07
C MET A 186 -11.43 6.09 -14.66
N THR A 187 -11.12 5.11 -13.80
CA THR A 187 -12.13 4.26 -13.17
C THR A 187 -12.13 4.52 -11.68
N GLN A 188 -13.30 4.81 -11.14
CA GLN A 188 -13.55 4.90 -9.70
C GLN A 188 -14.32 3.65 -9.27
N THR A 189 -13.80 2.95 -8.28
CA THR A 189 -14.43 1.75 -7.74
C THR A 189 -14.71 1.96 -6.26
N PHE A 190 -15.97 1.79 -5.87
CA PHE A 190 -16.38 1.83 -4.46
C PHE A 190 -16.45 0.41 -3.92
N TYR A 191 -15.87 0.22 -2.74
CA TYR A 191 -15.90 -1.06 -2.03
C TYR A 191 -16.75 -0.94 -0.78
N ASN A 192 -17.48 -1.99 -0.43
CA ASN A 192 -18.02 -2.11 0.92
C ASN A 192 -16.88 -2.44 1.88
N VAL A 193 -16.38 -1.44 2.58
CA VAL A 193 -15.39 -1.62 3.63
C VAL A 193 -16.09 -1.62 5.00
N ILE A 194 -15.56 -2.40 5.93
CA ILE A 194 -15.98 -2.33 7.33
C ILE A 194 -15.10 -1.26 7.98
N PRO A 195 -15.62 -0.05 8.22
CA PRO A 195 -14.85 0.98 8.90
C PRO A 195 -14.75 0.59 10.36
N ARG A 196 -13.61 0.83 10.97
CA ARG A 196 -13.28 0.58 12.36
C ARG A 196 -13.87 -0.71 12.93
N TYR A 197 -13.03 -1.70 13.08
CA TYR A 197 -13.42 -2.96 13.71
C TYR A 197 -12.35 -3.47 14.67
N CYS A 198 -12.82 -4.29 15.61
CA CYS A 198 -11.95 -4.99 16.54
C CYS A 198 -12.01 -6.48 16.25
N MET A 199 -10.87 -7.14 16.34
CA MET A 199 -10.75 -8.57 16.14
C MET A 199 -9.96 -9.19 17.30
N MET A 200 -10.45 -10.34 17.77
CA MET A 200 -9.76 -11.15 18.75
C MET A 200 -9.31 -12.44 18.11
N ARG A 201 -8.04 -12.80 18.28
CA ARG A 201 -7.45 -14.05 17.79
C ARG A 201 -6.87 -14.85 18.95
N LEU A 202 -7.23 -16.13 19.01
CA LEU A 202 -6.66 -17.08 19.94
C LEU A 202 -5.88 -18.12 19.13
N THR A 203 -4.59 -18.29 19.43
CA THR A 203 -3.73 -19.24 18.76
C THR A 203 -3.12 -20.20 19.79
N TRP A 204 -3.36 -21.48 19.63
CA TRP A 204 -2.74 -22.52 20.47
C TRP A 204 -1.74 -23.32 19.65
N ARG A 205 -0.52 -23.48 20.16
CA ARG A 205 0.55 -24.28 19.54
C ARG A 205 0.69 -25.61 20.26
N PHE A 206 0.37 -26.69 19.53
CA PHE A 206 0.56 -28.06 20.00
C PHE A 206 1.95 -28.54 19.58
N ASN A 207 2.93 -28.43 20.47
CA ASN A 207 4.26 -29.02 20.23
C ASN A 207 4.26 -30.48 20.70
N LYS A 208 4.15 -31.40 19.77
CA LYS A 208 4.41 -32.81 20.05
C LYS A 208 5.93 -33.00 20.07
N LYS A 209 6.53 -33.25 21.24
CA LYS A 209 7.94 -33.65 21.30
C LYS A 209 8.11 -34.92 20.48
N ALA A 210 9.06 -34.94 19.55
CA ALA A 210 9.45 -36.17 18.88
C ALA A 210 9.87 -37.19 19.95
N LYS A 211 9.36 -38.41 19.91
CA LYS A 211 9.84 -39.50 20.74
C LYS A 211 11.33 -39.71 20.40
N LYS A 212 12.21 -39.57 21.39
CA LYS A 212 13.59 -39.99 21.28
C LYS A 212 13.54 -41.50 21.10
N ASN A 213 13.87 -42.03 19.94
CA ASN A 213 14.12 -43.45 19.79
C ASN A 213 15.36 -43.77 20.61
N GLU A 214 15.19 -44.41 21.73
CA GLU A 214 16.29 -45.07 22.48
C GLU A 214 16.61 -46.35 21.69
N ASN A 215 17.75 -46.35 20.99
CA ASN A 215 18.43 -47.54 20.53
C ASN A 215 19.45 -47.93 21.60
#